data_ed9f9118648aead54582df6a94a7cf5f
#
_entry.id   ed9f9118648aead54582df6a94a7cf5f
#
_cell.length_a   1.000
_cell.length_b   1.000
_cell.length_c   1.000
_cell.angle_alpha   90.00
_cell.angle_beta   90.00
_cell.angle_gamma   90.00
#
_symmetry.space_group_name_H-M   'P 1'
#
loop_
_entity.id
_entity.type
_entity.pdbx_description
1 polymer ?
#
loop_
_entity_poly.entity_id
_entity_poly.type
_entity_poly.pdbx_seq_one_letter_code
_entity_poly.pdbx_strand_id
1 'polypeptide(L)'
;MVTINKLEIENVKRVKAVKIEPSAKGLTIVGGNNNQGKTSVLDAIAWALGGNKYKPSQPQREGSTIPPSLKITLSNGLIVERKGKNSDLKVIDPSGNKAGQKLLDSFVEELALDLPKFMEMTNKEKATTLLQIIGVGDKLVQLEMEEKTKYQERHAIGVIADQKEKFAKEQPYYPDAPKELVSIAELIQQQQEILARNGENARKRQNLAIIENDYNFALANIERLEKELEEARVKERGLAQDLGIARKDAQDLIDESTQEIEDSIANIEQINLKVRANFDKDKAEEDAKVYREQYRELDLVIEGIRKQKTDLLTNADLPLPGLSVDDGELLYLGQRWDNMSGSQQLQVATAIVRKLKPDCGFVLIDKLEQMDQITLAEFGAWLEQEGLQAIATRVSTGEECSVIIQDGYSIKPESFENGLLNGAMNGALNTIAPTWQNGF
;
A
#
# COMPACT_ATOMS: atom_id res chain seq x y z
N MET A 1 -14.68 -27.38 -19.73
CA MET A 1 -14.43 -27.83 -18.36
C MET A 1 -14.81 -29.31 -18.22
N VAL A 2 -13.95 -30.09 -17.58
CA VAL A 2 -14.14 -31.54 -17.38
C VAL A 2 -14.68 -31.78 -15.98
N THR A 3 -15.81 -32.50 -15.86
CA THR A 3 -16.46 -32.85 -14.59
C THR A 3 -16.51 -34.35 -14.40
N ILE A 4 -16.84 -34.81 -13.19
CA ILE A 4 -16.99 -36.24 -12.85
C ILE A 4 -18.45 -36.62 -13.06
N ASN A 5 -18.71 -37.49 -14.05
CA ASN A 5 -20.06 -37.98 -14.32
C ASN A 5 -20.44 -39.18 -13.46
N LYS A 6 -19.47 -40.07 -13.22
CA LYS A 6 -19.71 -41.30 -12.45
C LYS A 6 -18.47 -41.73 -11.73
N LEU A 7 -18.66 -42.19 -10.51
CA LEU A 7 -17.65 -42.70 -9.61
C LEU A 7 -18.04 -44.09 -9.10
N GLU A 8 -17.18 -45.07 -9.24
CA GLU A 8 -17.32 -46.42 -8.71
C GLU A 8 -16.06 -46.75 -7.91
N ILE A 9 -16.22 -47.03 -6.61
CA ILE A 9 -15.11 -47.28 -5.66
C ILE A 9 -15.39 -48.61 -4.96
N GLU A 10 -14.42 -49.53 -4.96
CA GLU A 10 -14.51 -50.78 -4.22
C GLU A 10 -13.23 -51.03 -3.43
N ASN A 11 -13.38 -51.47 -2.19
CA ASN A 11 -12.30 -51.90 -1.29
C ASN A 11 -11.18 -50.89 -1.08
N VAL A 12 -11.52 -49.57 -1.01
CA VAL A 12 -10.55 -48.51 -0.75
C VAL A 12 -10.74 -47.94 0.64
N LYS A 13 -9.68 -47.98 1.44
CA LYS A 13 -9.68 -47.52 2.85
C LYS A 13 -10.90 -48.07 3.62
N ARG A 14 -11.89 -47.27 3.95
CA ARG A 14 -13.11 -47.70 4.64
C ARG A 14 -14.29 -47.98 3.69
N VAL A 15 -14.15 -47.68 2.41
CA VAL A 15 -15.17 -47.95 1.42
C VAL A 15 -15.20 -49.43 1.07
N LYS A 16 -16.37 -50.04 1.12
CA LYS A 16 -16.63 -51.40 0.60
C LYS A 16 -17.07 -51.37 -0.85
N ALA A 17 -18.17 -50.69 -1.13
CA ALA A 17 -18.67 -50.44 -2.48
C ALA A 17 -19.49 -49.17 -2.50
N VAL A 18 -19.03 -48.17 -3.25
CA VAL A 18 -19.67 -46.87 -3.40
C VAL A 18 -19.83 -46.57 -4.87
N LYS A 19 -21.05 -46.19 -5.27
CA LYS A 19 -21.36 -45.69 -6.61
C LYS A 19 -22.06 -44.37 -6.46
N ILE A 20 -21.49 -43.34 -7.08
CA ILE A 20 -22.03 -41.95 -7.07
C ILE A 20 -22.09 -41.46 -8.52
N GLU A 21 -23.17 -40.78 -8.85
CA GLU A 21 -23.35 -40.01 -10.07
C GLU A 21 -23.55 -38.54 -9.64
N PRO A 22 -22.45 -37.77 -9.51
CA PRO A 22 -22.53 -36.39 -9.03
C PRO A 22 -23.31 -35.51 -9.99
N SER A 23 -23.95 -34.45 -9.48
CA SER A 23 -24.52 -33.40 -10.33
C SER A 23 -23.45 -32.80 -11.24
N ALA A 24 -23.82 -32.54 -12.50
CA ALA A 24 -22.86 -31.99 -13.47
C ALA A 24 -22.34 -30.57 -13.05
N LYS A 25 -23.14 -29.85 -12.28
CA LYS A 25 -22.86 -28.52 -11.74
C LYS A 25 -23.44 -28.46 -10.32
N GLY A 26 -22.92 -27.54 -9.51
CA GLY A 26 -23.38 -27.33 -8.14
C GLY A 26 -22.73 -28.30 -7.17
N LEU A 27 -23.35 -28.50 -6.04
CA LEU A 27 -22.82 -29.20 -4.88
C LEU A 27 -23.39 -30.62 -4.79
N THR A 28 -22.53 -31.62 -4.75
CA THR A 28 -22.87 -33.01 -4.43
C THR A 28 -22.34 -33.33 -3.03
N ILE A 29 -23.22 -33.60 -2.08
CA ILE A 29 -22.87 -33.85 -0.68
C ILE A 29 -22.85 -35.35 -0.38
N VAL A 30 -21.68 -35.83 0.04
CA VAL A 30 -21.47 -37.19 0.54
C VAL A 30 -21.66 -37.15 2.05
N GLY A 31 -22.83 -37.52 2.53
CA GLY A 31 -23.22 -37.55 3.93
C GLY A 31 -22.88 -38.88 4.63
N GLY A 32 -23.21 -38.93 5.91
CA GLY A 32 -23.08 -40.12 6.77
C GLY A 32 -22.46 -39.78 8.12
N ASN A 33 -22.60 -40.66 9.07
CA ASN A 33 -22.00 -40.54 10.39
C ASN A 33 -20.47 -40.58 10.35
N ASN A 34 -19.81 -40.23 11.46
CA ASN A 34 -18.38 -40.31 11.56
C ASN A 34 -17.92 -41.77 11.33
N ASN A 35 -16.73 -41.89 10.74
CA ASN A 35 -16.06 -43.17 10.54
C ASN A 35 -16.70 -44.10 9.46
N GLN A 36 -17.66 -43.62 8.69
CA GLN A 36 -18.37 -44.40 7.67
C GLN A 36 -17.65 -44.47 6.31
N GLY A 37 -16.60 -43.68 6.10
CA GLY A 37 -15.80 -43.72 4.86
C GLY A 37 -16.01 -42.50 3.91
N LYS A 38 -16.67 -41.44 4.37
CA LYS A 38 -16.89 -40.21 3.56
C LYS A 38 -15.61 -39.63 2.97
N THR A 39 -14.63 -39.28 3.80
CA THR A 39 -13.31 -38.77 3.36
C THR A 39 -12.59 -39.79 2.48
N SER A 40 -12.81 -41.10 2.71
CA SER A 40 -12.21 -42.16 1.86
C SER A 40 -12.72 -42.09 0.40
N VAL A 41 -13.93 -41.56 0.18
CA VAL A 41 -14.44 -41.32 -1.17
C VAL A 41 -13.65 -40.19 -1.86
N LEU A 42 -13.40 -39.07 -1.17
CA LEU A 42 -12.59 -37.96 -1.73
C LEU A 42 -11.13 -38.41 -1.97
N ASP A 43 -10.53 -39.12 -1.01
CA ASP A 43 -9.17 -39.68 -1.17
C ASP A 43 -9.09 -40.62 -2.40
N ALA A 44 -10.11 -41.41 -2.64
CA ALA A 44 -10.17 -42.30 -3.79
C ALA A 44 -10.23 -41.53 -5.11
N ILE A 45 -11.02 -40.42 -5.18
CA ILE A 45 -11.07 -39.53 -6.35
C ILE A 45 -9.70 -38.89 -6.56
N ALA A 46 -9.12 -38.27 -5.51
CA ALA A 46 -7.83 -37.64 -5.57
C ALA A 46 -6.74 -38.62 -6.04
N TRP A 47 -6.72 -39.83 -5.51
CA TRP A 47 -5.77 -40.85 -5.93
C TRP A 47 -6.02 -41.29 -7.39
N ALA A 48 -7.25 -41.50 -7.80
CA ALA A 48 -7.56 -41.92 -9.16
C ALA A 48 -7.08 -40.91 -10.19
N LEU A 49 -7.32 -39.62 -9.95
CA LEU A 49 -7.05 -38.54 -10.90
C LEU A 49 -5.66 -37.91 -10.70
N GLY A 50 -5.24 -37.67 -9.46
CA GLY A 50 -3.98 -37.00 -9.12
C GLY A 50 -2.76 -37.90 -9.01
N GLY A 51 -2.95 -39.19 -9.17
CA GLY A 51 -1.83 -40.13 -9.24
C GLY A 51 -1.25 -40.59 -7.90
N ASN A 52 -0.02 -41.07 -7.96
CA ASN A 52 0.61 -41.77 -6.81
C ASN A 52 0.89 -40.82 -5.62
N LYS A 53 0.98 -39.52 -5.83
CA LYS A 53 1.14 -38.55 -4.72
C LYS A 53 -0.07 -38.50 -3.78
N TYR A 54 -1.24 -38.89 -4.26
CA TYR A 54 -2.48 -38.99 -3.47
C TYR A 54 -2.80 -40.41 -3.04
N LYS A 55 -1.91 -41.39 -3.30
CA LYS A 55 -2.12 -42.78 -2.91
C LYS A 55 -2.12 -42.85 -1.38
N PRO A 56 -3.20 -43.34 -0.75
CA PRO A 56 -3.20 -43.59 0.70
C PRO A 56 -2.11 -44.56 1.10
N SER A 57 -1.57 -44.42 2.29
CA SER A 57 -0.54 -45.35 2.84
C SER A 57 -1.05 -46.79 2.89
N GLN A 58 -2.33 -46.95 3.21
CA GLN A 58 -3.05 -48.22 3.16
C GLN A 58 -4.27 -48.12 2.24
N PRO A 59 -4.09 -48.30 0.92
CA PRO A 59 -5.18 -48.11 -0.04
C PRO A 59 -6.23 -49.20 0.02
N GLN A 60 -5.83 -50.46 0.30
CA GLN A 60 -6.73 -51.58 0.41
C GLN A 60 -7.51 -51.53 1.73
N ARG A 61 -8.80 -51.82 1.66
CA ARG A 61 -9.66 -51.91 2.85
C ARG A 61 -9.15 -52.98 3.80
N GLU A 62 -9.07 -52.63 5.07
CA GLU A 62 -8.67 -53.56 6.12
C GLU A 62 -9.60 -54.78 6.16
N GLY A 63 -9.02 -55.98 6.26
CA GLY A 63 -9.74 -57.26 6.24
C GLY A 63 -10.28 -57.70 4.89
N SER A 64 -10.04 -56.96 3.79
CA SER A 64 -10.43 -57.37 2.45
C SER A 64 -9.30 -58.17 1.78
N THR A 65 -9.66 -59.30 1.16
CA THR A 65 -8.77 -60.05 0.27
C THR A 65 -8.82 -59.57 -1.17
N ILE A 66 -9.83 -58.73 -1.51
CA ILE A 66 -10.02 -58.19 -2.83
C ILE A 66 -9.24 -56.89 -2.96
N PRO A 67 -8.40 -56.70 -4.00
CA PRO A 67 -7.65 -55.48 -4.20
C PRO A 67 -8.58 -54.25 -4.42
N PRO A 68 -8.06 -53.01 -4.18
CA PRO A 68 -8.82 -51.78 -4.44
C PRO A 68 -9.15 -51.66 -5.94
N SER A 69 -10.35 -51.18 -6.23
CA SER A 69 -10.81 -50.88 -7.57
C SER A 69 -11.47 -49.51 -7.61
N LEU A 70 -10.99 -48.65 -8.48
CA LEU A 70 -11.49 -47.31 -8.71
C LEU A 70 -11.85 -47.16 -10.19
N LYS A 71 -13.01 -46.60 -10.49
CA LYS A 71 -13.40 -46.22 -11.84
C LYS A 71 -14.11 -44.89 -11.83
N ILE A 72 -13.58 -43.93 -12.57
CA ILE A 72 -14.16 -42.61 -12.77
C ILE A 72 -14.47 -42.42 -14.24
N THR A 73 -15.68 -42.00 -14.54
CA THR A 73 -16.09 -41.56 -15.87
C THR A 73 -16.22 -40.06 -15.88
N LEU A 74 -15.49 -39.37 -16.73
CA LEU A 74 -15.48 -37.92 -16.88
C LEU A 74 -16.44 -37.46 -17.98
N SER A 75 -16.85 -36.18 -17.94
CA SER A 75 -17.80 -35.58 -18.86
C SER A 75 -17.29 -35.53 -20.33
N ASN A 76 -15.98 -35.50 -20.49
CA ASN A 76 -15.34 -35.57 -21.81
C ASN A 76 -15.21 -37.02 -22.37
N GLY A 77 -15.82 -38.00 -21.69
CA GLY A 77 -15.81 -39.40 -22.11
C GLY A 77 -14.57 -40.19 -21.66
N LEU A 78 -13.63 -39.57 -21.02
CA LEU A 78 -12.48 -40.31 -20.46
C LEU A 78 -12.92 -41.23 -19.30
N ILE A 79 -12.37 -42.45 -19.32
CA ILE A 79 -12.55 -43.43 -18.23
C ILE A 79 -11.20 -43.65 -17.56
N VAL A 80 -11.15 -43.37 -16.26
CA VAL A 80 -9.97 -43.59 -15.44
C VAL A 80 -10.21 -44.77 -14.53
N GLU A 81 -9.39 -45.82 -14.64
CA GLU A 81 -9.45 -47.03 -13.83
C GLU A 81 -8.13 -47.24 -13.07
N ARG A 82 -8.24 -47.60 -11.79
CA ARG A 82 -7.12 -48.17 -11.01
C ARG A 82 -7.56 -49.46 -10.39
N LYS A 83 -6.90 -50.55 -10.76
CA LYS A 83 -7.25 -51.90 -10.32
C LYS A 83 -6.02 -52.74 -9.96
N GLY A 84 -6.25 -53.73 -9.16
CA GLY A 84 -5.27 -54.77 -8.83
C GLY A 84 -4.32 -54.39 -7.70
N LYS A 85 -3.46 -55.36 -7.32
CA LYS A 85 -2.54 -55.29 -6.20
C LYS A 85 -1.54 -54.11 -6.33
N ASN A 86 -1.13 -53.80 -7.58
CA ASN A 86 -0.19 -52.73 -7.87
C ASN A 86 -0.90 -51.39 -8.13
N SER A 87 -2.24 -51.36 -8.16
CA SER A 87 -3.05 -50.15 -8.44
C SER A 87 -2.72 -49.54 -9.81
N ASP A 88 -2.62 -50.40 -10.82
CA ASP A 88 -2.26 -50.02 -12.19
C ASP A 88 -3.28 -49.01 -12.74
N LEU A 89 -2.75 -47.92 -13.28
CA LEU A 89 -3.55 -46.86 -13.90
C LEU A 89 -3.87 -47.25 -15.35
N LYS A 90 -5.14 -47.18 -15.71
CA LYS A 90 -5.62 -47.29 -17.09
C LYS A 90 -6.51 -46.09 -17.39
N VAL A 91 -6.09 -45.26 -18.33
CA VAL A 91 -6.89 -44.16 -18.84
C VAL A 91 -7.30 -44.51 -20.27
N ILE A 92 -8.61 -44.47 -20.54
CA ILE A 92 -9.17 -44.82 -21.84
C ILE A 92 -9.81 -43.55 -22.35
N ASP A 93 -9.42 -43.10 -23.55
CA ASP A 93 -10.06 -41.98 -24.24
C ASP A 93 -11.38 -42.40 -24.88
N PRO A 94 -12.22 -41.44 -25.35
CA PRO A 94 -13.47 -41.72 -26.01
C PRO A 94 -13.31 -42.59 -27.29
N SER A 95 -12.13 -42.59 -27.92
CA SER A 95 -11.80 -43.40 -29.09
C SER A 95 -11.32 -44.79 -28.74
N GLY A 96 -11.22 -45.12 -27.43
CA GLY A 96 -10.75 -46.41 -26.94
C GLY A 96 -9.22 -46.57 -26.81
N ASN A 97 -8.44 -45.50 -27.09
CA ASN A 97 -7.00 -45.52 -26.97
C ASN A 97 -6.59 -45.39 -25.52
N LYS A 98 -5.42 -46.01 -25.18
CA LYS A 98 -4.85 -45.93 -23.85
C LYS A 98 -4.07 -44.62 -23.70
N ALA A 99 -4.39 -43.86 -22.64
CA ALA A 99 -3.66 -42.70 -22.22
C ALA A 99 -3.02 -42.91 -20.83
N GLY A 100 -2.24 -41.97 -20.35
CA GLY A 100 -1.55 -42.04 -19.06
C GLY A 100 -1.83 -40.86 -18.15
N GLN A 101 -1.11 -40.81 -17.03
CA GLN A 101 -1.24 -39.77 -16.03
C GLN A 101 -1.04 -38.34 -16.63
N LYS A 102 -0.13 -38.19 -17.61
CA LYS A 102 0.12 -36.93 -18.29
C LYS A 102 -1.14 -36.29 -18.90
N LEU A 103 -2.08 -37.12 -19.41
CA LEU A 103 -3.33 -36.59 -19.93
C LEU A 103 -4.21 -36.04 -18.82
N LEU A 104 -4.26 -36.72 -17.67
CA LEU A 104 -4.99 -36.21 -16.49
C LEU A 104 -4.38 -34.92 -15.96
N ASP A 105 -3.05 -34.87 -15.84
CA ASP A 105 -2.30 -33.71 -15.35
C ASP A 105 -2.48 -32.47 -16.25
N SER A 106 -2.90 -32.66 -17.51
CA SER A 106 -3.14 -31.53 -18.40
C SER A 106 -4.38 -30.68 -18.04
N PHE A 107 -5.38 -31.27 -17.40
CA PHE A 107 -6.63 -30.58 -17.03
C PHE A 107 -7.01 -30.71 -15.55
N VAL A 108 -6.45 -31.65 -14.80
CA VAL A 108 -6.71 -31.78 -13.36
C VAL A 108 -5.79 -30.83 -12.60
N GLU A 109 -6.37 -30.04 -11.69
CA GLU A 109 -5.63 -29.14 -10.82
C GLU A 109 -5.37 -29.81 -9.47
N GLU A 110 -4.14 -29.69 -8.97
CA GLU A 110 -3.74 -30.29 -7.71
C GLU A 110 -4.56 -29.78 -6.53
N LEU A 111 -4.77 -28.45 -6.46
CA LEU A 111 -5.55 -27.83 -5.40
C LEU A 111 -7.06 -28.11 -5.54
N ALA A 112 -7.55 -28.46 -6.73
CA ALA A 112 -8.92 -28.92 -6.91
C ALA A 112 -9.17 -30.30 -6.29
N LEU A 113 -8.13 -31.14 -6.25
CA LEU A 113 -8.16 -32.45 -5.58
C LEU A 113 -7.99 -32.35 -4.05
N ASP A 114 -7.44 -31.28 -3.56
CA ASP A 114 -7.17 -31.05 -2.13
C ASP A 114 -7.33 -29.56 -1.80
N LEU A 115 -8.57 -29.07 -1.88
CA LEU A 115 -8.89 -27.68 -1.53
C LEU A 115 -8.51 -27.31 -0.09
N PRO A 116 -8.62 -28.21 0.92
CA PRO A 116 -8.10 -27.97 2.25
C PRO A 116 -6.64 -27.54 2.28
N LYS A 117 -5.78 -28.07 1.41
CA LYS A 117 -4.38 -27.65 1.30
C LYS A 117 -4.25 -26.15 0.98
N PHE A 118 -5.08 -25.60 0.09
CA PHE A 118 -5.11 -24.16 -0.16
C PHE A 118 -5.60 -23.39 1.07
N MET A 119 -6.63 -23.89 1.75
CA MET A 119 -7.17 -23.27 2.97
C MET A 119 -6.12 -23.16 4.09
N GLU A 120 -5.24 -24.16 4.21
CA GLU A 120 -4.17 -24.24 5.21
C GLU A 120 -2.90 -23.46 4.86
N MET A 121 -2.74 -22.99 3.62
CA MET A 121 -1.63 -22.12 3.22
C MET A 121 -1.59 -20.85 4.07
N THR A 122 -0.41 -20.29 4.25
CA THR A 122 -0.28 -18.95 4.86
C THR A 122 -0.95 -17.89 4.02
N ASN A 123 -1.37 -16.79 4.63
CA ASN A 123 -2.02 -15.67 3.92
C ASN A 123 -1.16 -15.15 2.75
N LYS A 124 0.16 -15.12 2.96
CA LYS A 124 1.13 -14.70 1.94
C LYS A 124 1.19 -15.70 0.76
N GLU A 125 1.18 -17.00 1.02
CA GLU A 125 1.18 -18.00 -0.06
C GLU A 125 -0.11 -17.96 -0.87
N LYS A 126 -1.27 -17.77 -0.22
CA LYS A 126 -2.57 -17.58 -0.90
C LYS A 126 -2.53 -16.36 -1.83
N ALA A 127 -2.05 -15.23 -1.32
CA ALA A 127 -1.91 -14.00 -2.11
C ALA A 127 -0.94 -14.19 -3.29
N THR A 128 0.21 -14.82 -3.04
CA THR A 128 1.19 -15.13 -4.09
C THR A 128 0.58 -16.02 -5.19
N THR A 129 -0.19 -17.03 -4.81
CA THR A 129 -0.89 -17.89 -5.76
C THR A 129 -1.86 -17.09 -6.65
N LEU A 130 -2.66 -16.20 -6.06
CA LEU A 130 -3.54 -15.33 -6.83
C LEU A 130 -2.75 -14.44 -7.81
N LEU A 131 -1.69 -13.78 -7.32
CA LEU A 131 -0.87 -12.86 -8.13
C LEU A 131 -0.19 -13.58 -9.31
N GLN A 132 0.23 -14.83 -9.12
CA GLN A 132 0.77 -15.66 -10.20
C GLN A 132 -0.28 -15.96 -11.26
N ILE A 133 -1.50 -16.29 -10.84
CA ILE A 133 -2.61 -16.63 -11.75
C ILE A 133 -2.99 -15.44 -12.64
N ILE A 134 -3.08 -14.25 -12.06
CA ILE A 134 -3.44 -13.03 -12.80
C ILE A 134 -2.24 -12.42 -13.56
N GLY A 135 -1.03 -12.98 -13.39
CA GLY A 135 0.18 -12.60 -14.14
C GLY A 135 0.76 -11.23 -13.78
N VAL A 136 0.38 -10.66 -12.64
CA VAL A 136 0.85 -9.33 -12.20
C VAL A 136 1.83 -9.40 -11.01
N GLY A 137 2.15 -10.59 -10.52
CA GLY A 137 2.94 -10.80 -9.31
C GLY A 137 4.29 -10.10 -9.36
N ASP A 138 5.08 -10.31 -10.40
CA ASP A 138 6.42 -9.72 -10.54
C ASP A 138 6.37 -8.20 -10.58
N LYS A 139 5.39 -7.64 -11.29
CA LYS A 139 5.21 -6.18 -11.39
C LYS A 139 4.77 -5.57 -10.06
N LEU A 140 3.90 -6.24 -9.33
CA LEU A 140 3.46 -5.80 -8.01
C LEU A 140 4.63 -5.79 -7.02
N VAL A 141 5.43 -6.86 -6.97
CA VAL A 141 6.63 -6.95 -6.12
C VAL A 141 7.63 -5.84 -6.46
N GLN A 142 7.82 -5.55 -7.76
CA GLN A 142 8.68 -4.44 -8.19
C GLN A 142 8.17 -3.10 -7.64
N LEU A 143 6.87 -2.82 -7.78
CA LEU A 143 6.25 -1.58 -7.28
C LEU A 143 6.31 -1.47 -5.75
N GLU A 144 6.16 -2.59 -5.03
CA GLU A 144 6.31 -2.62 -3.57
C GLU A 144 7.75 -2.31 -3.11
N MET A 145 8.74 -2.86 -3.80
CA MET A 145 10.14 -2.54 -3.53
C MET A 145 10.46 -1.08 -3.82
N GLU A 146 9.94 -0.55 -4.92
CA GLU A 146 10.10 0.85 -5.30
C GLU A 146 9.42 1.78 -4.28
N GLU A 147 8.18 1.49 -3.88
CA GLU A 147 7.48 2.25 -2.83
C GLU A 147 8.27 2.26 -1.53
N LYS A 148 8.75 1.09 -1.08
CA LYS A 148 9.55 0.97 0.15
C LYS A 148 10.83 1.79 0.07
N THR A 149 11.52 1.76 -1.06
CA THR A 149 12.75 2.54 -1.28
C THR A 149 12.44 4.03 -1.20
N LYS A 150 11.40 4.48 -1.92
CA LYS A 150 10.99 5.89 -1.92
C LYS A 150 10.50 6.36 -0.56
N TYR A 151 9.81 5.50 0.18
CA TYR A 151 9.41 5.79 1.55
C TYR A 151 10.63 6.00 2.48
N GLN A 152 11.67 5.16 2.35
CA GLN A 152 12.90 5.31 3.13
C GLN A 152 13.66 6.59 2.77
N GLU A 153 13.77 6.91 1.47
CA GLU A 153 14.33 8.17 0.99
C GLU A 153 13.57 9.37 1.56
N ARG A 154 12.24 9.37 1.46
CA ARG A 154 11.39 10.42 2.02
C ARG A 154 11.57 10.58 3.52
N HIS A 155 11.64 9.48 4.26
CA HIS A 155 11.86 9.52 5.72
C HIS A 155 13.20 10.18 6.06
N ALA A 156 14.28 9.80 5.35
CA ALA A 156 15.60 10.40 5.56
C ALA A 156 15.61 11.90 5.24
N ILE A 157 15.02 12.29 4.11
CA ILE A 157 14.87 13.70 3.70
C ILE A 157 14.00 14.48 4.71
N GLY A 158 12.93 13.86 5.23
CA GLY A 158 12.05 14.47 6.24
C GLY A 158 12.80 14.81 7.52
N VAL A 159 13.63 13.90 8.02
CA VAL A 159 14.47 14.16 9.21
C VAL A 159 15.43 15.32 8.95
N ILE A 160 16.05 15.36 7.76
CA ILE A 160 16.96 16.46 7.41
C ILE A 160 16.20 17.79 7.29
N ALA A 161 15.02 17.77 6.64
CA ALA A 161 14.19 18.95 6.50
C ALA A 161 13.78 19.53 7.86
N ASP A 162 13.32 18.67 8.77
CA ASP A 162 12.94 19.09 10.13
C ASP A 162 14.13 19.67 10.93
N GLN A 163 15.31 19.06 10.79
CA GLN A 163 16.53 19.59 11.40
C GLN A 163 16.93 20.94 10.82
N LYS A 164 16.85 21.08 9.48
CA LYS A 164 17.15 22.34 8.79
C LYS A 164 16.14 23.45 9.14
N GLU A 165 14.85 23.14 9.19
CA GLU A 165 13.82 24.09 9.61
C GLU A 165 14.03 24.55 11.06
N LYS A 166 14.35 23.62 11.95
CA LYS A 166 14.66 23.94 13.34
C LYS A 166 15.89 24.83 13.42
N PHE A 167 16.95 24.45 12.71
CA PHE A 167 18.17 25.26 12.67
C PHE A 167 17.92 26.66 12.12
N ALA A 168 17.14 26.79 11.03
CA ALA A 168 16.79 28.11 10.47
C ALA A 168 16.00 28.97 11.46
N LYS A 169 15.05 28.38 12.19
CA LYS A 169 14.27 29.08 13.23
C LYS A 169 15.10 29.54 14.42
N GLU A 170 16.15 28.80 14.76
CA GLU A 170 17.08 29.10 15.86
C GLU A 170 18.10 30.18 15.49
N GLN A 171 18.28 30.51 14.18
CA GLN A 171 19.18 31.55 13.74
C GLN A 171 18.69 32.94 14.20
N PRO A 172 19.58 33.76 14.79
CA PRO A 172 19.24 35.13 15.15
C PRO A 172 18.96 35.97 13.90
N TYR A 173 17.94 36.82 13.98
CA TYR A 173 17.57 37.76 12.91
C TYR A 173 17.52 39.17 13.45
N TYR A 174 18.13 40.10 12.73
CA TYR A 174 18.22 41.52 13.09
C TYR A 174 17.57 42.37 12.01
N PRO A 175 16.28 42.71 12.14
CA PRO A 175 15.53 43.45 11.09
C PRO A 175 16.10 44.84 10.78
N ASP A 176 16.78 45.45 11.78
CA ASP A 176 17.36 46.76 11.66
C ASP A 176 18.78 46.77 11.09
N ALA A 177 19.38 45.60 10.82
CA ALA A 177 20.70 45.52 10.23
C ALA A 177 20.64 45.80 8.71
N PRO A 178 21.64 46.54 8.16
CA PRO A 178 21.77 46.74 6.73
C PRO A 178 21.79 45.40 5.96
N LYS A 179 21.30 45.40 4.71
CA LYS A 179 21.30 44.21 3.87
C LYS A 179 22.70 43.80 3.42
N GLU A 180 23.64 44.73 3.38
CA GLU A 180 25.02 44.51 2.95
C GLU A 180 26.00 44.83 4.08
N LEU A 181 27.19 44.23 4.00
CA LEU A 181 28.24 44.55 4.96
C LEU A 181 28.69 45.99 4.81
N VAL A 182 28.73 46.69 5.94
CA VAL A 182 29.16 48.09 5.97
C VAL A 182 30.67 48.13 5.81
N SER A 183 31.17 48.92 4.86
CA SER A 183 32.59 49.11 4.60
C SER A 183 33.13 50.29 5.44
N ILE A 184 34.14 50.03 6.23
CA ILE A 184 34.86 51.07 6.97
C ILE A 184 35.45 52.12 6.03
N ALA A 185 36.00 51.67 4.89
CA ALA A 185 36.64 52.57 3.92
C ALA A 185 35.62 53.56 3.30
N GLU A 186 34.42 53.07 2.99
CA GLU A 186 33.34 53.93 2.43
C GLU A 186 32.84 54.96 3.46
N LEU A 187 32.68 54.55 4.72
CA LEU A 187 32.29 55.46 5.79
C LEU A 187 33.36 56.53 6.07
N ILE A 188 34.65 56.13 6.06
CA ILE A 188 35.77 57.11 6.24
C ILE A 188 35.80 58.07 5.03
N GLN A 189 35.59 57.57 3.83
CA GLN A 189 35.52 58.45 2.65
C GLN A 189 34.36 59.44 2.73
N GLN A 190 33.17 58.99 3.10
CA GLN A 190 32.01 59.86 3.32
C GLN A 190 32.28 60.92 4.41
N GLN A 191 32.87 60.51 5.51
CA GLN A 191 33.28 61.41 6.59
C GLN A 191 34.25 62.50 6.07
N GLN A 192 35.30 62.10 5.31
CA GLN A 192 36.27 63.03 4.76
C GLN A 192 35.62 64.02 3.77
N GLU A 193 34.68 63.55 2.94
CA GLU A 193 33.94 64.43 2.01
C GLU A 193 33.08 65.46 2.75
N ILE A 194 32.39 65.03 3.83
CA ILE A 194 31.61 65.94 4.68
C ILE A 194 32.53 66.94 5.39
N LEU A 195 33.62 66.45 5.98
CA LEU A 195 34.59 67.34 6.65
C LEU A 195 35.22 68.36 5.68
N ALA A 196 35.50 67.93 4.44
CA ALA A 196 35.99 68.83 3.40
C ALA A 196 34.95 69.94 3.07
N ARG A 197 33.68 69.55 2.90
CA ARG A 197 32.60 70.53 2.69
C ARG A 197 32.42 71.49 3.85
N ASN A 198 32.45 70.93 5.08
CA ASN A 198 32.33 71.77 6.28
C ASN A 198 33.54 72.72 6.40
N GLY A 199 34.75 72.26 6.03
CA GLY A 199 35.94 73.10 5.98
C GLY A 199 35.81 74.27 4.97
N GLU A 200 35.25 73.97 3.78
CA GLU A 200 34.93 75.02 2.78
C GLU A 200 33.86 76.02 3.30
N ASN A 201 32.80 75.50 3.95
CA ASN A 201 31.78 76.33 4.56
C ASN A 201 32.36 77.24 5.66
N ALA A 202 33.26 76.73 6.51
CA ALA A 202 33.95 77.53 7.51
C ALA A 202 34.78 78.64 6.90
N ARG A 203 35.51 78.34 5.77
CA ARG A 203 36.26 79.38 5.03
C ARG A 203 35.34 80.44 4.44
N LYS A 204 34.17 80.07 3.90
CA LYS A 204 33.17 80.97 3.38
C LYS A 204 32.64 81.91 4.47
N ARG A 205 32.30 81.36 5.67
CA ARG A 205 31.86 82.14 6.83
C ARG A 205 32.95 83.06 7.29
N GLN A 206 34.22 82.63 7.35
CA GLN A 206 35.35 83.50 7.73
C GLN A 206 35.55 84.63 6.72
N ASN A 207 35.46 84.34 5.41
CA ASN A 207 35.52 85.30 4.39
C ASN A 207 34.37 86.37 4.50
N LEU A 208 33.13 85.86 4.80
CA LEU A 208 31.99 86.74 5.02
C LEU A 208 32.28 87.72 6.22
N ALA A 209 32.80 87.19 7.34
CA ALA A 209 33.13 87.99 8.51
C ALA A 209 34.22 89.03 8.20
N ILE A 210 35.21 88.69 7.35
CA ILE A 210 36.22 89.64 6.88
C ILE A 210 35.52 90.73 6.01
N ILE A 211 34.71 90.35 5.05
CA ILE A 211 33.97 91.30 4.19
C ILE A 211 33.03 92.17 5.01
N GLU A 212 32.31 91.61 6.02
CA GLU A 212 31.46 92.39 6.93
C GLU A 212 32.27 93.41 7.76
N ASN A 213 33.44 92.99 8.27
CA ASN A 213 34.36 93.90 8.98
C ASN A 213 34.87 94.99 8.05
N ASP A 214 35.28 94.66 6.82
CA ASP A 214 35.74 95.59 5.81
C ASP A 214 34.60 96.54 5.39
N TYR A 215 33.38 95.99 5.28
CA TYR A 215 32.18 96.82 4.99
C TYR A 215 31.86 97.82 6.14
N ASN A 216 31.87 97.35 7.41
CA ASN A 216 31.66 98.19 8.56
C ASN A 216 32.75 99.23 8.74
N PHE A 217 34.02 98.82 8.42
CA PHE A 217 35.12 99.78 8.41
C PHE A 217 34.97 100.79 7.25
N ALA A 218 34.50 100.35 6.08
CA ALA A 218 34.18 101.19 4.99
C ALA A 218 33.01 102.22 5.32
N LEU A 219 31.95 101.73 6.01
CA LEU A 219 30.86 102.59 6.50
C LEU A 219 31.35 103.60 7.47
N ALA A 220 32.21 103.28 8.46
CA ALA A 220 32.82 104.19 9.37
C ALA A 220 33.75 105.22 8.66
N ASN A 221 34.39 104.77 7.57
CA ASN A 221 35.17 105.67 6.69
C ASN A 221 34.24 106.50 5.81
N ILE A 222 33.07 106.01 5.42
CA ILE A 222 32.05 106.83 4.66
C ILE A 222 31.52 107.94 5.53
N GLU A 223 31.18 107.72 6.84
CA GLU A 223 30.84 108.76 7.77
C GLU A 223 31.93 109.86 7.90
N ARG A 224 33.20 109.41 7.83
CA ARG A 224 34.34 110.30 7.79
C ARG A 224 34.55 111.00 6.40
N LEU A 225 34.14 110.27 5.34
CA LEU A 225 34.31 110.63 3.92
C LEU A 225 33.05 111.20 3.24
N GLU A 226 31.92 111.41 4.00
CA GLU A 226 30.80 112.17 3.51
C GLU A 226 31.20 113.61 3.13
N LYS A 227 32.37 114.03 3.54
CA LYS A 227 33.08 115.22 3.07
C LYS A 227 33.88 114.99 1.79
N GLU A 228 34.20 113.80 1.42
CA GLU A 228 34.88 113.34 0.17
C GLU A 228 33.87 112.46 -0.68
N LEU A 229 32.60 112.89 -0.70
CA LEU A 229 31.38 112.08 -0.97
C LEU A 229 31.21 111.50 -2.38
N GLU A 230 31.86 111.97 -3.40
CA GLU A 230 31.53 111.55 -4.75
C GLU A 230 32.36 110.29 -5.26
N GLU A 231 33.52 110.13 -4.79
CA GLU A 231 34.38 108.97 -5.11
C GLU A 231 34.02 107.71 -4.34
N ALA A 232 33.49 107.88 -3.14
CA ALA A 232 33.14 106.71 -2.26
C ALA A 232 31.85 105.98 -2.68
N ARG A 233 30.87 106.69 -3.32
CA ARG A 233 29.57 106.11 -3.77
C ARG A 233 29.74 105.06 -4.90
N VAL A 234 30.74 105.25 -5.78
CA VAL A 234 31.06 104.25 -6.83
C VAL A 234 31.63 102.97 -6.22
N LYS A 235 32.47 103.11 -5.17
CA LYS A 235 33.11 101.98 -4.49
C LYS A 235 32.10 101.21 -3.59
N GLU A 236 31.15 102.00 -2.94
CA GLU A 236 30.13 101.41 -2.08
C GLU A 236 29.16 100.48 -2.91
N ARG A 237 28.70 100.95 -4.10
CA ARG A 237 27.83 100.11 -4.94
C ARG A 237 28.43 98.80 -5.34
N GLY A 238 29.75 98.74 -5.61
CA GLY A 238 30.46 97.53 -5.93
C GLY A 238 30.53 96.57 -4.71
N LEU A 239 30.92 97.05 -3.53
CA LEU A 239 30.99 96.35 -2.31
C LEU A 239 29.62 95.91 -1.76
N ALA A 240 28.58 96.64 -1.98
CA ALA A 240 27.18 96.29 -1.65
C ALA A 240 26.68 95.09 -2.48
N GLN A 241 27.04 95.01 -3.75
CA GLN A 241 26.73 93.92 -4.63
C GLN A 241 27.45 92.65 -4.23
N ASP A 242 28.78 92.72 -3.93
CA ASP A 242 29.60 91.63 -3.46
C ASP A 242 29.17 91.12 -2.10
N LEU A 243 28.75 91.95 -1.16
CA LEU A 243 28.17 91.66 0.12
C LEU A 243 26.85 90.89 -0.01
N GLY A 244 25.99 91.35 -0.95
CA GLY A 244 24.71 90.70 -1.28
C GLY A 244 24.88 89.27 -1.75
N ILE A 245 25.89 89.00 -2.61
CA ILE A 245 26.22 87.68 -3.13
C ILE A 245 26.79 86.84 -1.99
N ALA A 246 27.78 87.38 -1.23
CA ALA A 246 28.39 86.61 -0.11
C ALA A 246 27.41 86.27 1.01
N ARG A 247 26.43 87.13 1.33
CA ARG A 247 25.38 86.88 2.32
C ARG A 247 24.42 85.79 1.83
N LYS A 248 24.09 85.78 0.55
CA LYS A 248 23.21 84.76 -0.02
C LYS A 248 23.91 83.39 -0.02
N ASP A 249 25.16 83.37 -0.42
CA ASP A 249 25.96 82.15 -0.39
C ASP A 249 26.17 81.57 1.05
N ALA A 250 26.23 82.47 2.04
CA ALA A 250 26.37 82.06 3.43
C ALA A 250 25.05 81.57 4.08
N GLN A 251 23.90 82.11 3.60
CA GLN A 251 22.60 81.68 4.13
C GLN A 251 22.22 80.23 3.66
N ASP A 252 22.72 79.87 2.50
CA ASP A 252 22.41 78.55 1.93
C ASP A 252 23.44 77.45 2.39
N LEU A 253 24.41 77.73 3.26
CA LEU A 253 25.41 76.81 3.78
C LEU A 253 24.82 75.99 4.90
N ILE A 254 24.59 74.70 4.63
CA ILE A 254 24.18 73.70 5.62
C ILE A 254 25.34 72.77 5.89
N ASP A 255 25.72 72.65 7.16
CA ASP A 255 26.71 71.69 7.61
C ASP A 255 26.04 70.37 7.88
N GLU A 256 26.49 69.29 7.23
CA GLU A 256 26.01 67.94 7.44
C GLU A 256 26.70 67.34 8.68
N SER A 257 25.90 66.66 9.52
CA SER A 257 26.44 65.97 10.71
C SER A 257 27.17 64.70 10.28
N THR A 258 28.33 64.45 10.82
CA THR A 258 29.11 63.19 10.68
C THR A 258 28.86 62.22 11.81
N GLN A 259 28.04 62.59 12.82
CA GLN A 259 27.82 61.83 14.04
C GLN A 259 27.31 60.43 13.78
N GLU A 260 26.32 60.26 12.90
CA GLU A 260 25.78 58.95 12.55
C GLU A 260 26.78 58.02 11.87
N ILE A 261 27.70 58.60 11.05
CA ILE A 261 28.76 57.86 10.39
C ILE A 261 29.85 57.48 11.41
N GLU A 262 30.19 58.37 12.31
CA GLU A 262 31.17 58.10 13.41
C GLU A 262 30.67 57.01 14.35
N ASP A 263 29.38 57.05 14.72
CA ASP A 263 28.73 56.01 15.51
C ASP A 263 28.67 54.68 14.73
N SER A 264 28.46 54.72 13.42
CA SER A 264 28.48 53.53 12.55
C SER A 264 29.88 52.96 12.42
N ILE A 265 30.92 53.79 12.30
CA ILE A 265 32.34 53.33 12.29
C ILE A 265 32.72 52.65 13.63
N ALA A 266 32.32 53.23 14.75
CA ALA A 266 32.58 52.70 16.09
C ALA A 266 31.87 51.35 16.31
N ASN A 267 30.71 51.14 15.69
CA ASN A 267 29.89 49.95 15.84
C ASN A 267 29.95 48.97 14.64
N ILE A 268 30.85 49.22 13.67
CA ILE A 268 30.87 48.48 12.39
C ILE A 268 31.01 46.97 12.56
N GLU A 269 31.77 46.50 13.54
CA GLU A 269 31.90 45.06 13.82
C GLU A 269 30.56 44.46 14.27
N GLN A 270 29.83 45.21 15.13
CA GLN A 270 28.52 44.78 15.63
C GLN A 270 27.49 44.80 14.51
N ILE A 271 27.51 45.79 13.63
CA ILE A 271 26.63 45.89 12.44
C ILE A 271 26.91 44.74 11.50
N ASN A 272 28.16 44.49 11.15
CA ASN A 272 28.59 43.43 10.27
C ASN A 272 28.29 42.04 10.83
N LEU A 273 28.37 41.85 12.16
CA LEU A 273 27.99 40.61 12.83
C LEU A 273 26.47 40.31 12.63
N LYS A 274 25.62 41.36 12.78
CA LYS A 274 24.18 41.23 12.54
C LYS A 274 23.84 40.94 11.08
N VAL A 275 24.54 41.58 10.13
CA VAL A 275 24.37 41.32 8.69
C VAL A 275 24.74 39.88 8.36
N ARG A 276 25.88 39.38 8.88
CA ARG A 276 26.27 37.97 8.69
C ARG A 276 25.26 37.02 9.27
N ALA A 277 24.74 37.29 10.49
CA ALA A 277 23.71 36.45 11.09
C ALA A 277 22.42 36.39 10.24
N ASN A 278 22.03 37.53 9.63
CA ASN A 278 20.90 37.53 8.70
C ASN A 278 21.17 36.70 7.43
N PHE A 279 22.36 36.82 6.83
CA PHE A 279 22.75 35.97 5.70
C PHE A 279 22.75 34.47 6.05
N ASP A 280 23.27 34.11 7.24
CA ASP A 280 23.28 32.73 7.69
C ASP A 280 21.87 32.20 7.91
N LYS A 281 20.95 33.03 8.39
CA LYS A 281 19.54 32.70 8.53
C LYS A 281 18.87 32.51 7.17
N ASP A 282 19.02 33.46 6.27
CA ASP A 282 18.42 33.37 4.91
C ASP A 282 18.89 32.11 4.20
N LYS A 283 20.19 31.79 4.31
CA LYS A 283 20.77 30.56 3.77
C LYS A 283 20.18 29.30 4.42
N ALA A 284 20.02 29.31 5.76
CA ALA A 284 19.43 28.20 6.48
C ALA A 284 17.95 27.97 6.11
N GLU A 285 17.19 29.07 5.90
CA GLU A 285 15.79 29.01 5.42
C GLU A 285 15.69 28.45 4.00
N GLU A 286 16.58 28.86 3.10
CA GLU A 286 16.63 28.33 1.74
C GLU A 286 17.01 26.87 1.72
N ASP A 287 18.02 26.45 2.50
CA ASP A 287 18.39 25.03 2.66
C ASP A 287 17.18 24.22 3.17
N ALA A 288 16.47 24.71 4.19
CA ALA A 288 15.29 24.04 4.75
C ALA A 288 14.18 23.91 3.70
N LYS A 289 13.95 24.94 2.90
CA LYS A 289 12.97 24.94 1.83
C LYS A 289 13.28 23.90 0.75
N VAL A 290 14.54 23.80 0.31
CA VAL A 290 14.97 22.80 -0.68
C VAL A 290 14.67 21.37 -0.18
N TYR A 291 15.02 21.03 1.06
CA TYR A 291 14.74 19.69 1.60
C TYR A 291 13.24 19.45 1.79
N ARG A 292 12.46 20.48 2.12
CA ARG A 292 10.99 20.35 2.22
C ARG A 292 10.34 20.14 0.86
N GLU A 293 10.85 20.73 -0.20
CA GLU A 293 10.40 20.48 -1.57
C GLU A 293 10.73 19.05 -2.01
N GLN A 294 11.95 18.58 -1.79
CA GLN A 294 12.33 17.18 -2.06
C GLN A 294 11.43 16.18 -1.32
N TYR A 295 11.08 16.46 -0.07
CA TYR A 295 10.14 15.63 0.69
C TYR A 295 8.77 15.56 0.00
N ARG A 296 8.24 16.71 -0.46
CA ARG A 296 6.94 16.76 -1.16
C ARG A 296 6.98 16.05 -2.51
N GLU A 297 8.07 16.17 -3.25
CA GLU A 297 8.26 15.46 -4.50
C GLU A 297 8.24 13.94 -4.28
N LEU A 298 8.92 13.46 -3.25
CA LEU A 298 8.89 12.04 -2.89
C LEU A 298 7.51 11.56 -2.44
N ASP A 299 6.71 12.40 -1.76
CA ASP A 299 5.31 12.10 -1.45
C ASP A 299 4.49 11.87 -2.73
N LEU A 300 4.61 12.76 -3.71
CA LEU A 300 3.91 12.63 -5.00
C LEU A 300 4.34 11.36 -5.75
N VAL A 301 5.63 11.02 -5.72
CA VAL A 301 6.15 9.77 -6.32
C VAL A 301 5.54 8.55 -5.63
N ILE A 302 5.51 8.52 -4.30
CA ILE A 302 4.92 7.42 -3.52
C ILE A 302 3.42 7.27 -3.82
N GLU A 303 2.67 8.37 -3.87
CA GLU A 303 1.25 8.35 -4.26
C GLU A 303 1.06 7.84 -5.69
N GLY A 304 1.93 8.23 -6.60
CA GLY A 304 1.95 7.72 -7.98
C GLY A 304 2.16 6.21 -8.04
N ILE A 305 3.10 5.67 -7.27
CA ILE A 305 3.37 4.23 -7.18
C ILE A 305 2.16 3.49 -6.58
N ARG A 306 1.56 4.02 -5.52
CA ARG A 306 0.34 3.45 -4.90
C ARG A 306 -0.81 3.39 -5.88
N LYS A 307 -1.00 4.45 -6.65
CA LYS A 307 -2.01 4.48 -7.71
C LYS A 307 -1.72 3.41 -8.78
N GLN A 308 -0.47 3.28 -9.22
CA GLN A 308 -0.10 2.22 -10.17
C GLN A 308 -0.36 0.81 -9.62
N LYS A 309 -0.10 0.56 -8.34
CA LYS A 309 -0.44 -0.72 -7.66
C LYS A 309 -1.96 -0.97 -7.70
N THR A 310 -2.75 0.04 -7.36
CA THR A 310 -4.21 -0.05 -7.38
C THR A 310 -4.73 -0.29 -8.81
N ASP A 311 -4.25 0.47 -9.78
CA ASP A 311 -4.63 0.34 -11.19
C ASP A 311 -4.25 -1.05 -11.74
N LEU A 312 -3.07 -1.56 -11.37
CA LEU A 312 -2.60 -2.89 -11.76
C LEU A 312 -3.53 -4.00 -11.27
N LEU A 313 -3.98 -3.91 -10.02
CA LEU A 313 -4.90 -4.89 -9.42
C LEU A 313 -6.34 -4.71 -9.92
N THR A 314 -6.80 -3.48 -10.08
CA THR A 314 -8.16 -3.18 -10.56
C THR A 314 -8.37 -3.63 -12.01
N ASN A 315 -7.34 -3.51 -12.86
CA ASN A 315 -7.39 -3.91 -14.27
C ASN A 315 -7.02 -5.39 -14.48
N ALA A 316 -6.64 -6.12 -13.41
CA ALA A 316 -6.34 -7.54 -13.52
C ALA A 316 -7.63 -8.37 -13.68
N ASP A 317 -7.54 -9.45 -14.45
CA ASP A 317 -8.65 -10.42 -14.59
C ASP A 317 -8.75 -11.30 -13.35
N LEU A 318 -9.34 -10.74 -12.30
CA LEU A 318 -9.52 -11.40 -11.02
C LEU A 318 -10.55 -12.53 -11.11
N PRO A 319 -10.33 -13.66 -10.43
CA PRO A 319 -11.21 -14.84 -10.48
C PRO A 319 -12.56 -14.61 -9.80
N LEU A 320 -12.71 -13.58 -9.00
CA LEU A 320 -13.93 -13.25 -8.27
C LEU A 320 -14.05 -11.71 -8.12
N PRO A 321 -15.23 -11.10 -8.42
CA PRO A 321 -15.46 -9.68 -8.16
C PRO A 321 -15.26 -9.33 -6.68
N GLY A 322 -14.56 -8.24 -6.41
CA GLY A 322 -14.25 -7.80 -5.04
C GLY A 322 -13.07 -8.50 -4.37
N LEU A 323 -12.39 -9.41 -5.09
CA LEU A 323 -11.12 -9.98 -4.65
C LEU A 323 -9.99 -9.00 -4.95
N SER A 324 -9.03 -8.86 -4.03
CA SER A 324 -7.83 -8.03 -4.20
C SER A 324 -6.68 -8.55 -3.34
N VAL A 325 -5.53 -7.91 -3.46
CA VAL A 325 -4.36 -8.17 -2.60
C VAL A 325 -3.87 -6.83 -2.04
N ASP A 326 -3.65 -6.78 -0.74
CA ASP A 326 -3.06 -5.63 -0.06
C ASP A 326 -2.08 -6.11 1.00
N ASP A 327 -0.89 -5.52 1.03
CA ASP A 327 0.21 -5.86 1.95
C ASP A 327 0.56 -7.37 1.95
N GLY A 328 0.48 -8.01 0.77
CA GLY A 328 0.76 -9.44 0.60
C GLY A 328 -0.29 -10.38 1.19
N GLU A 329 -1.49 -9.89 1.48
CA GLU A 329 -2.62 -10.70 1.97
C GLU A 329 -3.82 -10.61 1.02
N LEU A 330 -4.62 -11.67 0.98
CA LEU A 330 -5.88 -11.69 0.23
C LEU A 330 -6.95 -10.85 0.94
N LEU A 331 -7.62 -10.00 0.17
CA LEU A 331 -8.82 -9.29 0.59
C LEU A 331 -10.00 -9.71 -0.30
N TYR A 332 -11.14 -9.93 0.33
CA TYR A 332 -12.42 -10.12 -0.37
C TYR A 332 -13.46 -9.19 0.23
N LEU A 333 -14.05 -8.34 -0.61
CA LEU A 333 -14.98 -7.29 -0.19
C LEU A 333 -14.40 -6.42 0.95
N GLY A 334 -13.10 -6.14 0.90
CA GLY A 334 -12.37 -5.35 1.90
C GLY A 334 -12.03 -6.09 3.20
N GLN A 335 -12.36 -7.37 3.33
CA GLN A 335 -12.02 -8.19 4.49
C GLN A 335 -10.79 -9.05 4.21
N ARG A 336 -9.85 -9.10 5.16
CA ARG A 336 -8.70 -10.01 5.13
C ARG A 336 -9.15 -11.46 5.34
N TRP A 337 -8.36 -12.40 4.85
CA TRP A 337 -8.67 -13.84 4.90
C TRP A 337 -9.18 -14.32 6.26
N ASP A 338 -8.52 -13.95 7.34
CA ASP A 338 -8.86 -14.42 8.70
C ASP A 338 -10.19 -13.83 9.23
N ASN A 339 -10.69 -12.76 8.62
CA ASN A 339 -11.96 -12.12 8.98
C ASN A 339 -13.12 -12.56 8.07
N MET A 340 -12.84 -13.37 7.03
CA MET A 340 -13.87 -13.90 6.16
C MET A 340 -14.63 -15.03 6.85
N SER A 341 -15.92 -15.15 6.55
CA SER A 341 -16.68 -16.35 6.94
C SER A 341 -16.12 -17.59 6.23
N GLY A 342 -16.35 -18.77 6.80
CA GLY A 342 -15.91 -20.03 6.19
C GLY A 342 -16.46 -20.23 4.76
N SER A 343 -17.67 -19.75 4.48
CA SER A 343 -18.26 -19.78 3.13
C SER A 343 -17.53 -18.85 2.15
N GLN A 344 -17.21 -17.62 2.59
CA GLN A 344 -16.43 -16.68 1.79
C GLN A 344 -15.04 -17.23 1.49
N GLN A 345 -14.37 -17.81 2.48
CA GLN A 345 -13.07 -18.45 2.28
C GLN A 345 -13.16 -19.57 1.24
N LEU A 346 -14.19 -20.42 1.29
CA LEU A 346 -14.40 -21.49 0.30
C LEU A 346 -14.71 -20.94 -1.09
N GLN A 347 -15.53 -19.87 -1.21
CA GLN A 347 -15.79 -19.22 -2.50
C GLN A 347 -14.51 -18.68 -3.12
N VAL A 348 -13.72 -17.93 -2.34
CA VAL A 348 -12.43 -17.37 -2.77
C VAL A 348 -11.46 -18.47 -3.18
N ALA A 349 -11.29 -19.50 -2.33
CA ALA A 349 -10.41 -20.64 -2.61
C ALA A 349 -10.81 -21.37 -3.91
N THR A 350 -12.10 -21.65 -4.06
CA THR A 350 -12.65 -22.32 -5.25
C THR A 350 -12.45 -21.50 -6.51
N ALA A 351 -12.70 -20.17 -6.46
CA ALA A 351 -12.52 -19.28 -7.60
C ALA A 351 -11.04 -19.20 -8.02
N ILE A 352 -10.13 -19.12 -7.07
CA ILE A 352 -8.67 -19.10 -7.32
C ILE A 352 -8.24 -20.43 -7.97
N VAL A 353 -8.62 -21.55 -7.38
CA VAL A 353 -8.26 -22.89 -7.88
C VAL A 353 -8.79 -23.14 -9.28
N ARG A 354 -10.03 -22.72 -9.57
CA ARG A 354 -10.60 -22.76 -10.91
C ARG A 354 -9.78 -21.99 -11.94
N LYS A 355 -9.28 -20.81 -11.58
CA LYS A 355 -8.50 -19.96 -12.49
C LYS A 355 -7.14 -20.56 -12.82
N LEU A 356 -6.56 -21.39 -11.95
CA LEU A 356 -5.30 -22.10 -12.20
C LEU A 356 -5.38 -23.03 -13.40
N LYS A 357 -6.48 -23.82 -13.48
CA LYS A 357 -6.77 -24.71 -14.63
C LYS A 357 -8.23 -24.63 -15.03
N PRO A 358 -8.57 -23.74 -15.96
CA PRO A 358 -9.95 -23.52 -16.38
C PRO A 358 -10.65 -24.76 -16.95
N ASP A 359 -9.87 -25.75 -17.41
CA ASP A 359 -10.40 -27.02 -17.92
C ASP A 359 -10.84 -27.97 -16.80
N CYS A 360 -10.35 -27.79 -15.55
CA CYS A 360 -10.81 -28.54 -14.38
C CYS A 360 -12.17 -27.98 -13.93
N GLY A 361 -13.23 -28.72 -14.17
CA GLY A 361 -14.60 -28.31 -13.85
C GLY A 361 -15.11 -28.77 -12.50
N PHE A 362 -14.27 -29.33 -11.63
CA PHE A 362 -14.65 -29.86 -10.31
C PHE A 362 -13.64 -29.49 -9.22
N VAL A 363 -14.13 -29.48 -7.97
CA VAL A 363 -13.34 -29.36 -6.74
C VAL A 363 -13.79 -30.37 -5.72
N LEU A 364 -12.85 -30.84 -4.88
CA LEU A 364 -13.13 -31.73 -3.75
C LEU A 364 -13.01 -30.93 -2.43
N ILE A 365 -14.04 -31.01 -1.58
CA ILE A 365 -14.14 -30.25 -0.34
C ILE A 365 -14.43 -31.22 0.82
N ASP A 366 -13.52 -31.30 1.78
CA ASP A 366 -13.77 -32.13 2.98
C ASP A 366 -14.38 -31.30 4.11
N LYS A 367 -15.26 -31.89 4.90
CA LYS A 367 -15.77 -31.35 6.17
C LYS A 367 -16.58 -30.05 6.05
N LEU A 368 -17.68 -30.05 5.30
CA LEU A 368 -18.63 -28.92 5.20
C LEU A 368 -19.58 -28.80 6.41
N GLU A 369 -19.36 -29.49 7.49
CA GLU A 369 -20.17 -29.40 8.71
C GLU A 369 -20.11 -28.03 9.40
N GLN A 370 -19.14 -27.18 9.05
CA GLN A 370 -19.03 -25.80 9.55
C GLN A 370 -20.02 -24.83 8.91
N MET A 371 -20.64 -25.21 7.78
CA MET A 371 -21.67 -24.40 7.12
C MET A 371 -23.06 -24.81 7.63
N ASP A 372 -23.88 -23.81 7.96
CA ASP A 372 -25.31 -24.02 8.15
C ASP A 372 -26.00 -24.34 6.80
N GLN A 373 -27.26 -24.75 6.87
CA GLN A 373 -28.01 -25.15 5.66
C GLN A 373 -28.25 -24.01 4.67
N ILE A 374 -28.43 -22.78 5.16
CA ILE A 374 -28.65 -21.59 4.32
C ILE A 374 -27.37 -21.28 3.52
N THR A 375 -26.26 -21.15 4.24
CA THR A 375 -24.95 -20.90 3.67
C THR A 375 -24.55 -22.00 2.66
N LEU A 376 -24.88 -23.25 2.98
CA LEU A 376 -24.62 -24.39 2.09
C LEU A 376 -25.42 -24.31 0.79
N ALA A 377 -26.71 -23.93 0.88
CA ALA A 377 -27.57 -23.73 -0.31
C ALA A 377 -27.07 -22.53 -1.16
N GLU A 378 -26.68 -21.42 -0.55
CA GLU A 378 -26.09 -20.26 -1.25
C GLU A 378 -24.79 -20.63 -1.97
N PHE A 379 -23.93 -21.39 -1.32
CA PHE A 379 -22.69 -21.87 -1.92
C PHE A 379 -22.96 -22.82 -3.09
N GLY A 380 -23.92 -23.72 -2.95
CA GLY A 380 -24.37 -24.60 -4.03
C GLY A 380 -24.90 -23.82 -5.24
N ALA A 381 -25.77 -22.82 -5.01
CA ALA A 381 -26.31 -21.95 -6.04
C ALA A 381 -25.22 -21.15 -6.75
N TRP A 382 -24.25 -20.64 -6.01
CA TRP A 382 -23.07 -19.96 -6.59
C TRP A 382 -22.26 -20.90 -7.49
N LEU A 383 -21.99 -22.13 -7.06
CA LEU A 383 -21.29 -23.14 -7.87
C LEU A 383 -22.05 -23.43 -9.19
N GLU A 384 -23.39 -23.50 -9.14
CA GLU A 384 -24.21 -23.70 -10.34
C GLU A 384 -24.09 -22.54 -11.32
N GLN A 385 -24.14 -21.30 -10.81
CA GLN A 385 -23.97 -20.08 -11.61
C GLN A 385 -22.59 -20.04 -12.28
N GLU A 386 -21.55 -20.44 -11.55
CA GLU A 386 -20.18 -20.52 -12.05
C GLU A 386 -19.94 -21.74 -12.97
N GLY A 387 -20.92 -22.64 -13.09
CA GLY A 387 -20.82 -23.87 -13.89
C GLY A 387 -19.80 -24.87 -13.33
N LEU A 388 -19.56 -24.83 -12.03
CA LEU A 388 -18.62 -25.69 -11.31
C LEU A 388 -19.33 -26.85 -10.63
N GLN A 389 -18.62 -27.99 -10.55
CA GLN A 389 -19.01 -29.14 -9.77
C GLN A 389 -18.19 -29.18 -8.48
N ALA A 390 -18.82 -29.30 -7.31
CA ALA A 390 -18.14 -29.61 -6.07
C ALA A 390 -18.64 -30.96 -5.52
N ILE A 391 -17.71 -31.81 -5.13
CA ILE A 391 -18.01 -33.05 -4.40
C ILE A 391 -17.47 -32.87 -2.99
N ALA A 392 -18.38 -32.84 -2.03
CA ALA A 392 -18.05 -32.48 -0.67
C ALA A 392 -18.50 -33.55 0.34
N THR A 393 -17.80 -33.64 1.49
CA THR A 393 -18.23 -34.46 2.62
C THR A 393 -18.88 -33.61 3.70
N ARG A 394 -19.87 -34.18 4.38
CA ARG A 394 -20.53 -33.58 5.54
C ARG A 394 -20.93 -34.66 6.55
N VAL A 395 -20.80 -34.33 7.83
CA VAL A 395 -21.37 -35.19 8.88
C VAL A 395 -22.86 -34.87 8.99
N SER A 396 -23.63 -35.53 8.18
CA SER A 396 -25.10 -35.42 8.15
C SER A 396 -25.72 -36.63 7.47
N THR A 397 -26.97 -36.89 7.78
CA THR A 397 -27.82 -37.88 7.12
C THR A 397 -29.15 -37.24 6.66
N GLY A 398 -29.18 -35.89 6.62
CA GLY A 398 -30.37 -35.11 6.24
C GLY A 398 -30.57 -35.02 4.74
N GLU A 399 -31.65 -34.31 4.37
CA GLU A 399 -32.11 -34.16 2.97
C GLU A 399 -31.10 -33.40 2.07
N GLU A 400 -30.21 -32.63 2.66
CA GLU A 400 -29.15 -31.93 1.92
C GLU A 400 -28.11 -32.89 1.33
N CYS A 401 -28.04 -34.13 1.80
CA CYS A 401 -27.07 -35.14 1.33
C CYS A 401 -27.52 -35.75 0.01
N SER A 402 -26.68 -35.68 -1.03
CA SER A 402 -26.94 -36.31 -2.31
C SER A 402 -26.80 -37.84 -2.26
N VAL A 403 -25.91 -38.33 -1.37
CA VAL A 403 -25.64 -39.74 -1.09
C VAL A 403 -25.20 -39.91 0.35
N ILE A 404 -25.64 -40.93 1.01
CA ILE A 404 -25.24 -41.27 2.40
C ILE A 404 -24.31 -42.48 2.37
N ILE A 405 -23.17 -42.39 3.07
CA ILE A 405 -22.27 -43.53 3.27
C ILE A 405 -22.55 -44.15 4.62
N GLN A 406 -22.93 -45.43 4.59
CA GLN A 406 -23.14 -46.25 5.76
C GLN A 406 -22.36 -47.58 5.65
N ASP A 407 -21.53 -47.87 6.63
CA ASP A 407 -20.67 -49.10 6.66
C ASP A 407 -19.85 -49.32 5.40
N GLY A 408 -19.43 -48.24 4.71
CA GLY A 408 -18.67 -48.26 3.48
C GLY A 408 -19.46 -48.49 2.20
N TYR A 409 -20.78 -48.43 2.27
CA TYR A 409 -21.69 -48.53 1.11
C TYR A 409 -22.38 -47.19 0.87
N SER A 410 -22.68 -46.90 -0.42
CA SER A 410 -23.54 -45.74 -0.78
C SER A 410 -25.00 -46.13 -0.73
N ILE A 411 -25.79 -45.31 -0.05
CA ILE A 411 -27.25 -45.46 0.13
C ILE A 411 -27.89 -44.15 -0.34
N LYS A 412 -29.05 -44.25 -1.04
CA LYS A 412 -29.84 -43.03 -1.35
C LYS A 412 -30.52 -42.50 -0.09
N PRO A 413 -30.68 -41.19 0.12
CA PRO A 413 -31.31 -40.62 1.31
C PRO A 413 -32.70 -41.23 1.61
N GLU A 414 -33.57 -41.37 0.63
CA GLU A 414 -34.91 -41.99 0.75
C GLU A 414 -34.88 -43.45 1.29
N SER A 415 -33.86 -44.22 0.94
CA SER A 415 -33.67 -45.59 1.44
C SER A 415 -33.07 -45.64 2.83
N PHE A 416 -32.39 -44.57 3.26
CA PHE A 416 -31.84 -44.45 4.63
C PHE A 416 -32.96 -44.22 5.66
N GLU A 417 -33.93 -43.35 5.41
CA GLU A 417 -35.05 -43.11 6.28
C GLU A 417 -35.92 -44.37 6.46
N ASN A 418 -36.20 -45.07 5.38
CA ASN A 418 -36.94 -46.31 5.41
C ASN A 418 -36.17 -47.43 6.15
N GLY A 419 -34.84 -47.42 6.09
CA GLY A 419 -33.98 -48.35 6.82
C GLY A 419 -33.96 -48.10 8.34
N LEU A 420 -33.98 -46.80 8.74
CA LEU A 420 -34.06 -46.42 10.15
C LEU A 420 -35.40 -46.73 10.76
N LEU A 421 -36.50 -46.48 10.04
CA LEU A 421 -37.86 -46.84 10.48
C LEU A 421 -38.04 -48.36 10.67
N ASN A 422 -37.50 -49.16 9.77
CA ASN A 422 -37.51 -50.65 9.87
C ASN A 422 -36.54 -51.15 10.96
N GLY A 423 -35.38 -50.52 11.18
CA GLY A 423 -34.46 -50.84 12.27
C GLY A 423 -35.03 -50.47 13.66
N ALA A 424 -35.73 -49.35 13.76
CA ALA A 424 -36.39 -48.92 15.01
C ALA A 424 -37.57 -49.82 15.38
N MET A 425 -38.33 -50.32 14.41
CA MET A 425 -39.41 -51.30 14.70
C MET A 425 -38.88 -52.68 15.15
N ASN A 426 -37.76 -53.09 14.67
CA ASN A 426 -37.12 -54.38 15.08
C ASN A 426 -36.29 -54.25 16.36
N GLY A 427 -35.87 -53.09 16.79
CA GLY A 427 -35.10 -52.83 18.01
C GLY A 427 -35.97 -52.58 19.27
N ALA A 428 -37.28 -52.34 19.12
CA ALA A 428 -38.17 -52.04 20.23
C ALA A 428 -38.64 -53.26 21.05
N LEU A 429 -38.15 -54.46 20.74
CA LEU A 429 -38.51 -55.69 21.44
C LEU A 429 -37.47 -56.19 22.44
N ASN A 430 -36.32 -55.56 22.59
CA ASN A 430 -35.30 -55.98 23.57
C ASN A 430 -34.44 -54.81 24.03
N THR A 431 -34.92 -54.00 25.00
CA THR A 431 -34.01 -53.24 25.87
C THR A 431 -34.65 -52.93 27.21
N ILE A 432 -34.13 -53.66 28.23
CA ILE A 432 -34.18 -53.28 29.63
C ILE A 432 -33.39 -51.94 29.77
N ALA A 433 -34.05 -50.90 30.29
CA ALA A 433 -33.47 -49.61 30.56
C ALA A 433 -32.40 -49.66 31.66
N PRO A 434 -31.26 -49.03 31.52
CA PRO A 434 -30.41 -48.69 32.67
C PRO A 434 -30.89 -47.39 33.30
N THR A 435 -31.27 -47.54 34.55
CA THR A 435 -31.54 -46.41 35.50
C THR A 435 -30.25 -45.67 35.79
N TRP A 436 -30.16 -44.41 35.44
CA TRP A 436 -29.15 -43.50 35.98
C TRP A 436 -29.60 -42.94 37.30
N GLN A 437 -28.97 -43.34 38.40
CA GLN A 437 -29.07 -42.62 39.69
C GLN A 437 -28.05 -41.46 39.72
N ASN A 438 -28.53 -40.34 40.22
CA ASN A 438 -27.80 -39.10 40.46
C ASN A 438 -26.51 -39.25 41.27
N GLY A 439 -25.50 -38.49 40.96
CA GLY A 439 -24.36 -38.26 41.84
C GLY A 439 -23.22 -37.49 41.18
N PHE A 440 -23.20 -36.15 41.49
CA PHE A 440 -22.17 -35.17 41.35
C PHE A 440 -21.78 -34.68 39.93
#